data_ac6c4812d53cf73d00876ddd15a9a23d
#
_entry.id   ac6c4812d53cf73d00876ddd15a9a23d
#
_cell.length_a   1.000
_cell.length_b   1.000
_cell.length_c   1.000
_cell.angle_alpha   90.00
_cell.angle_beta   90.00
_cell.angle_gamma   90.00
#
_symmetry.space_group_name_H-M   'P 1'
#
loop_
_entity.id
_entity.type
_entity.pdbx_description
1 polymer ?
#
loop_
_entity_poly.entity_id
_entity_poly.type
_entity_poly.pdbx_seq_one_letter_code
_entity_poly.pdbx_strand_id
1 'polypeptide(L)'
;VELNTISFSDFVKLGNVIFVKGLTSVDNIMQTSGLVKVMSISEATGNTREFTEIETNEYLTYKGEGDQAARAKVQQGYSKTMTSYRVAENVGITYEMKTQNKYPEVISNLTSAGRKGPNTIDLDASMRVTFCTATSYTSKDGRTIATTVGDGFQLAYTLHTLAGSSTTYRNRLANNPALSKGALEGMERLITENTFNNLGEKLTAKFDILFTTDDPNVVNTAREYLQSTASPDALHAGVMNPYSGKYRHVILPRVALTAAGATDSTKRAYWGIASSELSSFYLGIWEQP
;
A
#
# COMPACT_ATOMS: atom_id res chain seq x y z
N VAL A 1 -31.38 -3.14 -29.07
CA VAL A 1 -30.98 -4.44 -29.59
C VAL A 1 -31.83 -5.49 -28.88
N GLU A 2 -32.74 -6.16 -29.63
CA GLU A 2 -33.54 -7.25 -29.08
C GLU A 2 -32.60 -8.43 -28.81
N LEU A 3 -32.34 -8.72 -27.54
CA LEU A 3 -31.47 -9.80 -27.08
C LEU A 3 -32.01 -11.23 -27.45
N ASN A 4 -33.24 -11.31 -27.92
CA ASN A 4 -33.89 -12.57 -28.36
C ASN A 4 -33.28 -13.23 -29.60
N THR A 5 -32.43 -12.50 -30.34
CA THR A 5 -31.77 -13.00 -31.56
C THR A 5 -30.31 -13.34 -31.37
N ILE A 6 -29.76 -13.16 -30.17
CA ILE A 6 -28.35 -13.45 -29.90
C ILE A 6 -28.19 -14.94 -29.57
N SER A 7 -27.28 -15.61 -30.26
CA SER A 7 -26.90 -17.00 -29.94
C SER A 7 -26.23 -17.06 -28.56
N PHE A 8 -26.30 -18.22 -27.89
CA PHE A 8 -25.62 -18.41 -26.59
C PHE A 8 -24.11 -18.16 -26.69
N SER A 9 -23.48 -18.51 -27.80
CA SER A 9 -22.06 -18.22 -28.07
C SER A 9 -21.78 -16.73 -28.13
N ASP A 10 -22.63 -15.96 -28.77
CA ASP A 10 -22.45 -14.48 -28.85
C ASP A 10 -22.76 -13.81 -27.52
N PHE A 11 -23.69 -14.38 -26.75
CA PHE A 11 -23.95 -13.93 -25.38
C PHE A 11 -22.73 -14.14 -24.46
N VAL A 12 -22.01 -15.27 -24.58
CA VAL A 12 -20.77 -15.51 -23.84
C VAL A 12 -19.68 -14.51 -24.23
N LYS A 13 -19.53 -14.21 -25.52
CA LYS A 13 -18.59 -13.17 -25.99
C LYS A 13 -18.93 -11.79 -25.46
N LEU A 14 -20.22 -11.44 -25.49
CA LEU A 14 -20.71 -10.20 -24.90
C LEU A 14 -20.45 -10.15 -23.38
N GLY A 15 -20.63 -11.28 -22.71
CA GLY A 15 -20.34 -11.44 -21.28
C GLY A 15 -18.89 -11.11 -20.94
N ASN A 16 -17.94 -11.60 -21.73
CA ASN A 16 -16.52 -11.29 -21.57
C ASN A 16 -16.23 -9.79 -21.74
N VAL A 17 -16.83 -9.14 -22.74
CA VAL A 17 -16.67 -7.68 -22.92
C VAL A 17 -17.22 -6.89 -21.73
N ILE A 18 -18.38 -7.30 -21.20
CA ILE A 18 -19.01 -6.67 -20.04
C ILE A 18 -18.16 -6.88 -18.79
N PHE A 19 -17.62 -8.07 -18.60
CA PHE A 19 -16.71 -8.40 -17.50
C PHE A 19 -15.46 -7.51 -17.54
N VAL A 20 -14.79 -7.41 -18.69
CA VAL A 20 -13.62 -6.56 -18.90
C VAL A 20 -13.96 -5.07 -18.65
N LYS A 21 -15.13 -4.60 -19.09
CA LYS A 21 -15.60 -3.25 -18.78
C LYS A 21 -15.81 -3.04 -17.27
N GLY A 22 -16.26 -4.08 -16.56
CA GLY A 22 -16.35 -4.06 -15.10
C GLY A 22 -14.98 -3.91 -14.45
N LEU A 23 -13.98 -4.67 -14.92
CA LEU A 23 -12.58 -4.60 -14.43
C LEU A 23 -11.98 -3.20 -14.55
N THR A 24 -12.22 -2.52 -15.67
CA THR A 24 -11.66 -1.17 -15.93
C THR A 24 -12.45 -0.03 -15.29
N SER A 25 -13.61 -0.32 -14.67
CA SER A 25 -14.49 0.70 -14.09
C SER A 25 -14.14 1.10 -12.66
N VAL A 26 -13.16 0.47 -12.05
CA VAL A 26 -12.75 0.71 -10.65
C VAL A 26 -11.33 1.27 -10.62
N ASP A 27 -11.17 2.40 -9.96
CA ASP A 27 -9.85 2.98 -9.71
C ASP A 27 -9.14 2.21 -8.58
N ASN A 28 -7.94 1.71 -8.89
CA ASN A 28 -7.07 1.09 -7.90
C ASN A 28 -6.29 2.18 -7.15
N ILE A 29 -6.86 2.68 -6.07
CA ILE A 29 -6.32 3.82 -5.31
C ILE A 29 -4.93 3.50 -4.76
N MET A 30 -4.70 2.29 -4.27
CA MET A 30 -3.38 1.89 -3.76
C MET A 30 -2.32 1.88 -4.84
N GLN A 31 -2.64 1.43 -6.07
CA GLN A 31 -1.68 1.42 -7.19
C GLN A 31 -1.35 2.83 -7.68
N THR A 32 -2.34 3.73 -7.72
CA THR A 32 -2.15 5.13 -8.15
C THR A 32 -1.59 6.03 -7.05
N SER A 33 -1.60 5.56 -5.81
CA SER A 33 -1.11 6.34 -4.64
C SER A 33 0.39 6.63 -4.68
N GLY A 34 1.18 5.83 -5.40
CA GLY A 34 2.64 5.85 -5.36
C GLY A 34 3.24 5.13 -4.13
N LEU A 35 2.40 4.54 -3.27
CA LEU A 35 2.84 3.75 -2.12
C LEU A 35 3.21 2.32 -2.51
N VAL A 36 2.60 1.80 -3.56
CA VAL A 36 2.75 0.42 -4.01
C VAL A 36 3.38 0.38 -5.40
N LYS A 37 4.46 -0.40 -5.54
CA LYS A 37 5.09 -0.71 -6.82
C LYS A 37 4.48 -2.00 -7.36
N VAL A 38 3.82 -1.91 -8.50
CA VAL A 38 3.27 -3.10 -9.18
C VAL A 38 4.36 -3.81 -9.95
N MET A 39 4.45 -5.12 -9.78
CA MET A 39 5.40 -5.95 -10.53
C MET A 39 4.70 -7.18 -11.11
N SER A 40 5.11 -7.57 -12.30
CA SER A 40 4.72 -8.84 -12.89
C SER A 40 5.57 -9.96 -12.31
N ILE A 41 4.93 -11.06 -11.90
CA ILE A 41 5.59 -12.30 -11.51
C ILE A 41 5.54 -13.23 -12.72
N SER A 42 6.69 -13.67 -13.21
CA SER A 42 6.77 -14.59 -14.35
C SER A 42 6.71 -16.06 -13.90
N GLU A 43 6.27 -16.94 -14.77
CA GLU A 43 6.25 -18.39 -14.55
C GLU A 43 7.63 -18.96 -14.17
N ALA A 44 8.71 -18.33 -14.63
CA ALA A 44 10.08 -18.76 -14.35
C ALA A 44 10.46 -18.71 -12.87
N THR A 45 9.76 -17.90 -12.05
CA THR A 45 10.01 -17.77 -10.60
C THR A 45 9.09 -18.64 -9.74
N GLY A 46 8.19 -19.42 -10.34
CA GLY A 46 7.17 -20.17 -9.60
C GLY A 46 6.16 -19.24 -8.92
N ASN A 47 5.40 -19.78 -7.95
CA ASN A 47 4.39 -19.02 -7.20
C ASN A 47 4.96 -18.21 -6.03
N THR A 48 6.28 -18.23 -5.83
CA THR A 48 6.97 -17.51 -4.76
C THR A 48 8.09 -16.66 -5.34
N ARG A 49 8.28 -15.47 -4.78
CA ARG A 49 9.42 -14.61 -5.08
C ARG A 49 10.06 -14.15 -3.79
N GLU A 50 11.37 -14.33 -3.68
CA GLU A 50 12.16 -13.85 -2.57
C GLU A 50 12.78 -12.49 -2.94
N PHE A 51 12.69 -11.56 -2.02
CA PHE A 51 13.34 -10.26 -2.05
C PHE A 51 14.40 -10.25 -0.97
N THR A 52 15.64 -10.11 -1.38
CA THR A 52 16.77 -9.96 -0.47
C THR A 52 17.33 -8.57 -0.62
N GLU A 53 17.49 -7.88 0.47
CA GLU A 53 18.09 -6.57 0.52
C GLU A 53 19.61 -6.72 0.49
N ILE A 54 20.29 -5.96 -0.36
CA ILE A 54 21.75 -5.90 -0.44
C ILE A 54 22.13 -4.43 -0.47
N GLU A 55 22.87 -3.99 0.53
CA GLU A 55 23.32 -2.60 0.65
C GLU A 55 24.83 -2.52 0.79
N THR A 56 25.36 -1.36 0.43
CA THR A 56 26.79 -1.03 0.57
C THR A 56 26.91 0.15 1.53
N ASN A 57 28.15 0.43 1.96
CA ASN A 57 28.42 1.64 2.73
C ASN A 57 28.09 2.90 1.93
N GLU A 58 27.50 3.89 2.60
CA GLU A 58 27.06 5.16 2.02
C GLU A 58 28.23 6.12 1.80
N TYR A 59 29.23 6.06 2.65
CA TYR A 59 30.34 7.00 2.67
C TYR A 59 31.65 6.34 2.27
N LEU A 60 32.48 7.08 1.50
CA LEU A 60 33.83 6.66 1.16
C LEU A 60 34.76 6.86 2.36
N THR A 61 35.76 5.99 2.46
CA THR A 61 36.80 6.10 3.47
C THR A 61 37.94 6.98 2.96
N TYR A 62 38.45 7.87 3.80
CA TYR A 62 39.64 8.67 3.46
C TYR A 62 40.86 7.78 3.27
N LYS A 63 41.66 8.11 2.26
CA LYS A 63 42.88 7.37 1.92
C LYS A 63 44.08 8.29 2.05
N GLY A 64 45.15 7.81 2.70
CA GLY A 64 46.45 8.45 2.71
C GLY A 64 47.20 8.31 1.38
N GLU A 65 48.22 9.12 1.16
CA GLU A 65 49.08 9.02 0.00
C GLU A 65 49.87 7.69 0.06
N GLY A 66 49.75 6.89 -1.03
CA GLY A 66 50.38 5.56 -1.09
C GLY A 66 49.57 4.40 -0.48
N ASP A 67 48.49 4.66 0.24
CA ASP A 67 47.66 3.61 0.82
C ASP A 67 46.77 2.89 -0.22
N GLN A 68 46.42 1.65 0.06
CA GLN A 68 45.43 0.91 -0.74
C GLN A 68 44.01 1.42 -0.40
N ALA A 69 43.18 1.60 -1.41
CA ALA A 69 41.79 1.95 -1.20
C ALA A 69 41.04 0.85 -0.42
N ALA A 70 40.24 1.27 0.56
CA ALA A 70 39.37 0.33 1.29
C ALA A 70 38.34 -0.31 0.36
N ARG A 71 38.05 -1.58 0.58
CA ARG A 71 36.97 -2.27 -0.14
C ARG A 71 35.62 -1.78 0.35
N ALA A 72 34.66 -1.60 -0.55
CA ALA A 72 33.27 -1.37 -0.17
C ALA A 72 32.75 -2.53 0.69
N LYS A 73 32.10 -2.19 1.80
CA LYS A 73 31.40 -3.19 2.62
C LYS A 73 30.07 -3.48 1.92
N VAL A 74 29.82 -4.73 1.62
CA VAL A 74 28.55 -5.22 1.10
C VAL A 74 27.88 -6.02 2.21
N GLN A 75 26.69 -5.60 2.60
CA GLN A 75 25.89 -6.25 3.63
C GLN A 75 24.63 -6.81 3.01
N GLN A 76 24.39 -8.09 3.22
CA GLN A 76 23.09 -8.69 2.96
C GLN A 76 22.15 -8.35 4.12
N GLY A 77 21.05 -7.72 3.81
CA GLY A 77 19.99 -7.41 4.74
C GLY A 77 19.04 -8.59 4.96
N TYR A 78 17.85 -8.27 5.40
CA TYR A 78 16.80 -9.26 5.58
C TYR A 78 16.23 -9.72 4.24
N SER A 79 15.70 -10.94 4.20
CA SER A 79 14.94 -11.44 3.05
C SER A 79 13.46 -11.59 3.41
N LYS A 80 12.61 -11.40 2.40
CA LYS A 80 11.15 -11.60 2.51
C LYS A 80 10.62 -12.31 1.29
N THR A 81 9.85 -13.37 1.52
CA THR A 81 9.23 -14.15 0.46
C THR A 81 7.79 -13.67 0.23
N MET A 82 7.45 -13.42 -1.02
CA MET A 82 6.09 -13.15 -1.48
C MET A 82 5.55 -14.42 -2.16
N THR A 83 4.34 -14.83 -1.77
CA THR A 83 3.64 -15.97 -2.37
C THR A 83 2.37 -15.49 -3.04
N SER A 84 2.14 -15.90 -4.29
CA SER A 84 0.93 -15.56 -5.02
C SER A 84 -0.25 -16.44 -4.59
N TYR A 85 -1.44 -15.87 -4.60
CA TYR A 85 -2.70 -16.57 -4.33
C TYR A 85 -3.65 -16.38 -5.49
N ARG A 86 -4.42 -17.42 -5.79
CA ARG A 86 -5.44 -17.38 -6.83
C ARG A 86 -6.75 -16.88 -6.23
N VAL A 87 -7.34 -15.88 -6.87
CA VAL A 87 -8.68 -15.36 -6.55
C VAL A 87 -9.58 -15.66 -7.73
N ALA A 88 -10.73 -16.28 -7.50
CA ALA A 88 -11.68 -16.62 -8.54
C ALA A 88 -13.11 -16.56 -8.02
N GLU A 89 -14.04 -16.22 -8.89
CA GLU A 89 -15.48 -16.28 -8.62
C GLU A 89 -16.22 -16.84 -9.86
N ASN A 90 -17.23 -17.64 -9.64
CA ASN A 90 -18.08 -18.18 -10.71
C ASN A 90 -19.42 -17.43 -10.74
N VAL A 91 -19.84 -17.01 -11.92
CA VAL A 91 -21.18 -16.49 -12.17
C VAL A 91 -22.03 -17.62 -12.77
N GLY A 92 -22.96 -18.14 -11.97
CA GLY A 92 -23.89 -19.17 -12.40
C GLY A 92 -25.02 -18.59 -13.24
N ILE A 93 -25.31 -19.22 -14.38
CA ILE A 93 -26.49 -18.92 -15.20
C ILE A 93 -27.40 -20.14 -15.08
N THR A 94 -28.57 -19.97 -14.47
CA THR A 94 -29.54 -21.06 -14.34
C THR A 94 -30.30 -21.32 -15.64
N TYR A 95 -30.86 -22.51 -15.76
CA TYR A 95 -31.67 -22.88 -16.91
C TYR A 95 -32.90 -21.97 -17.04
N GLU A 96 -33.52 -21.61 -15.93
CA GLU A 96 -34.66 -20.69 -15.87
C GLU A 96 -34.29 -19.28 -16.33
N MET A 97 -33.12 -18.76 -15.96
CA MET A 97 -32.63 -17.47 -16.47
C MET A 97 -32.48 -17.47 -17.99
N LYS A 98 -31.99 -18.57 -18.54
CA LYS A 98 -31.87 -18.75 -20.00
C LYS A 98 -33.23 -18.84 -20.67
N THR A 99 -34.15 -19.63 -20.12
CA THR A 99 -35.46 -19.91 -20.72
C THR A 99 -36.41 -18.69 -20.60
N GLN A 100 -36.30 -17.92 -19.52
CA GLN A 100 -37.13 -16.75 -19.29
C GLN A 100 -36.52 -15.45 -19.83
N ASN A 101 -35.43 -15.53 -20.62
CA ASN A 101 -34.74 -14.39 -21.22
C ASN A 101 -34.31 -13.32 -20.19
N LYS A 102 -33.88 -13.71 -18.96
CA LYS A 102 -33.42 -12.79 -17.90
C LYS A 102 -31.98 -12.30 -18.17
N TYR A 103 -31.67 -11.95 -19.39
CA TYR A 103 -30.35 -11.48 -19.79
C TYR A 103 -29.90 -10.18 -19.08
N PRO A 104 -30.77 -9.20 -18.80
CA PRO A 104 -30.36 -7.99 -18.06
C PRO A 104 -29.81 -8.29 -16.66
N GLU A 105 -30.40 -9.28 -15.94
CA GLU A 105 -29.93 -9.71 -14.62
C GLU A 105 -28.56 -10.37 -14.71
N VAL A 106 -28.34 -11.21 -15.73
CA VAL A 106 -27.06 -11.86 -15.98
C VAL A 106 -25.98 -10.82 -16.32
N ILE A 107 -26.29 -9.84 -17.15
CA ILE A 107 -25.39 -8.72 -17.48
C ILE A 107 -25.00 -7.93 -16.23
N SER A 108 -25.96 -7.64 -15.35
CA SER A 108 -25.71 -6.95 -14.08
C SER A 108 -24.76 -7.75 -13.17
N ASN A 109 -25.00 -9.08 -13.08
CA ASN A 109 -24.16 -9.98 -12.30
C ASN A 109 -22.72 -10.07 -12.86
N LEU A 110 -22.56 -10.14 -14.18
CA LEU A 110 -21.25 -10.13 -14.85
C LEU A 110 -20.49 -8.82 -14.64
N THR A 111 -21.19 -7.69 -14.72
CA THR A 111 -20.60 -6.38 -14.43
C THR A 111 -20.13 -6.28 -12.97
N SER A 112 -20.96 -6.77 -12.03
CA SER A 112 -20.61 -6.83 -10.62
C SER A 112 -19.41 -7.73 -10.36
N ALA A 113 -19.36 -8.90 -11.00
CA ALA A 113 -18.22 -9.82 -10.90
C ALA A 113 -16.93 -9.17 -11.42
N GLY A 114 -17.00 -8.45 -12.55
CA GLY A 114 -15.86 -7.71 -13.09
C GLY A 114 -15.30 -6.66 -12.11
N ARG A 115 -16.16 -5.95 -11.39
CA ARG A 115 -15.74 -4.96 -10.37
C ARG A 115 -15.09 -5.57 -9.13
N LYS A 116 -15.41 -6.82 -8.80
CA LYS A 116 -14.88 -7.48 -7.60
C LYS A 116 -13.38 -7.73 -7.70
N GLY A 117 -12.85 -8.01 -8.90
CA GLY A 117 -11.42 -8.24 -9.12
C GLY A 117 -10.55 -7.07 -8.64
N PRO A 118 -10.64 -5.89 -9.26
CA PRO A 118 -9.88 -4.71 -8.84
C PRO A 118 -10.16 -4.31 -7.38
N ASN A 119 -11.39 -4.44 -6.92
CA ASN A 119 -11.74 -4.16 -5.53
C ASN A 119 -11.00 -5.07 -4.54
N THR A 120 -10.85 -6.35 -4.88
CA THR A 120 -10.12 -7.31 -4.04
C THR A 120 -8.63 -7.01 -4.05
N ILE A 121 -8.05 -6.72 -5.21
CA ILE A 121 -6.63 -6.35 -5.34
C ILE A 121 -6.32 -5.10 -4.51
N ASP A 122 -7.16 -4.07 -4.59
CA ASP A 122 -6.97 -2.83 -3.86
C ASP A 122 -7.17 -3.02 -2.34
N LEU A 123 -8.11 -3.87 -1.93
CA LEU A 123 -8.30 -4.25 -0.54
C LEU A 123 -7.06 -4.99 -0.01
N ASP A 124 -6.57 -6.00 -0.72
CA ASP A 124 -5.41 -6.80 -0.30
C ASP A 124 -4.15 -5.94 -0.22
N ALA A 125 -3.95 -5.02 -1.16
CA ALA A 125 -2.85 -4.06 -1.12
C ALA A 125 -2.95 -3.13 0.10
N SER A 126 -4.19 -2.72 0.48
CA SER A 126 -4.43 -1.87 1.64
C SER A 126 -4.20 -2.59 2.97
N MET A 127 -4.33 -3.92 3.03
CA MET A 127 -4.21 -4.70 4.26
C MET A 127 -2.84 -4.56 4.93
N ARG A 128 -1.78 -4.29 4.18
CA ARG A 128 -0.45 -4.03 4.75
C ARG A 128 -0.43 -2.76 5.62
N VAL A 129 -1.12 -1.72 5.19
CA VAL A 129 -1.27 -0.47 5.97
C VAL A 129 -2.28 -0.66 7.08
N THR A 130 -3.40 -1.34 6.80
CA THR A 130 -4.48 -1.63 7.76
C THR A 130 -3.98 -2.38 9.00
N PHE A 131 -3.11 -3.37 8.79
CA PHE A 131 -2.54 -4.22 9.85
C PHE A 131 -1.06 -3.91 10.12
N CYS A 132 -0.64 -2.66 9.89
CA CYS A 132 0.74 -2.23 10.10
C CYS A 132 1.25 -2.44 11.54
N THR A 133 0.35 -2.49 12.51
CA THR A 133 0.67 -2.70 13.95
C THR A 133 0.49 -4.16 14.41
N ALA A 134 0.15 -5.07 13.50
CA ALA A 134 -0.02 -6.49 13.78
C ALA A 134 1.04 -7.32 13.04
N THR A 135 1.37 -8.49 13.54
CA THR A 135 2.31 -9.42 12.90
C THR A 135 1.64 -10.31 11.85
N SER A 136 0.32 -10.42 11.91
CA SER A 136 -0.48 -11.18 10.94
C SER A 136 -1.94 -10.73 10.99
N TYR A 137 -2.69 -11.09 9.96
CA TYR A 137 -4.15 -10.99 9.94
C TYR A 137 -4.76 -12.21 9.28
N THR A 138 -6.03 -12.47 9.58
CA THR A 138 -6.80 -13.54 8.93
C THR A 138 -7.57 -12.95 7.76
N SER A 139 -7.32 -13.45 6.56
CA SER A 139 -8.03 -13.03 5.34
C SER A 139 -9.48 -13.55 5.34
N LYS A 140 -10.29 -13.05 4.40
CA LYS A 140 -11.71 -13.42 4.27
C LYS A 140 -11.93 -14.94 4.10
N ASP A 141 -10.98 -15.63 3.50
CA ASP A 141 -11.02 -17.08 3.27
C ASP A 141 -10.41 -17.90 4.41
N GLY A 142 -10.12 -17.28 5.56
CA GLY A 142 -9.62 -17.94 6.77
C GLY A 142 -8.11 -18.19 6.80
N ARG A 143 -7.35 -17.75 5.78
CA ARG A 143 -5.89 -17.88 5.78
C ARG A 143 -5.23 -16.84 6.68
N THR A 144 -4.22 -17.25 7.42
CA THR A 144 -3.37 -16.33 8.17
C THR A 144 -2.27 -15.78 7.26
N ILE A 145 -2.25 -14.47 7.08
CA ILE A 145 -1.28 -13.76 6.25
C ILE A 145 -0.36 -12.98 7.16
N ALA A 146 0.95 -13.24 7.08
CA ALA A 146 1.96 -12.52 7.85
C ALA A 146 2.15 -11.10 7.30
N THR A 147 2.12 -10.10 8.18
CA THR A 147 2.38 -8.69 7.89
C THR A 147 3.74 -8.22 8.37
N THR A 148 4.52 -9.13 8.99
CA THR A 148 5.87 -8.83 9.47
C THR A 148 6.78 -8.36 8.35
N VAL A 149 7.70 -7.45 8.67
CA VAL A 149 8.81 -7.04 7.80
C VAL A 149 9.99 -8.02 7.91
N GLY A 150 11.09 -7.72 7.26
CA GLY A 150 12.24 -8.63 7.20
C GLY A 150 12.83 -9.02 8.55
N ASP A 151 12.81 -8.12 9.53
CA ASP A 151 13.29 -8.35 10.90
C ASP A 151 12.32 -9.18 11.78
N GLY A 152 11.16 -9.59 11.24
CA GLY A 152 10.17 -10.39 11.95
C GLY A 152 9.16 -9.58 12.77
N PHE A 153 9.33 -8.27 12.90
CA PHE A 153 8.40 -7.39 13.61
C PHE A 153 7.28 -6.85 12.70
N GLN A 154 6.27 -6.21 13.30
CA GLN A 154 5.21 -5.53 12.55
C GLN A 154 5.76 -4.33 11.77
N LEU A 155 5.07 -3.91 10.70
CA LEU A 155 5.50 -2.83 9.84
C LEU A 155 5.69 -1.50 10.60
N ALA A 156 4.75 -1.11 11.46
CA ALA A 156 4.85 0.08 12.29
C ALA A 156 5.26 -0.31 13.71
N TYR A 157 6.53 -0.21 14.00
CA TYR A 157 7.10 -0.65 15.28
C TYR A 157 8.05 0.39 15.87
N THR A 158 8.30 0.25 17.16
CA THR A 158 9.12 1.21 17.92
C THR A 158 10.57 0.77 18.11
N LEU A 159 10.90 -0.46 17.70
CA LEU A 159 12.24 -1.03 17.93
C LEU A 159 12.61 -2.03 16.82
N HIS A 160 12.71 -1.55 15.58
CA HIS A 160 13.23 -2.33 14.47
C HIS A 160 14.73 -2.57 14.61
N THR A 161 15.19 -3.71 14.10
CA THR A 161 16.62 -4.07 14.07
C THR A 161 17.17 -4.03 12.65
N LEU A 162 18.47 -3.79 12.53
CA LEU A 162 19.20 -3.83 11.26
C LEU A 162 19.98 -5.15 11.16
N ALA A 163 20.09 -5.72 9.97
CA ALA A 163 20.76 -7.01 9.78
C ALA A 163 22.29 -6.92 9.98
N GLY A 164 22.89 -5.78 9.68
CA GLY A 164 24.35 -5.58 9.71
C GLY A 164 24.84 -4.67 10.82
N SER A 165 23.96 -4.21 11.71
CA SER A 165 24.30 -3.27 12.80
C SER A 165 23.50 -3.54 14.05
N SER A 166 24.03 -3.17 15.20
CA SER A 166 23.32 -3.16 16.48
C SER A 166 22.41 -1.92 16.64
N THR A 167 22.42 -1.02 15.68
CA THR A 167 21.56 0.16 15.66
C THR A 167 20.10 -0.27 15.50
N THR A 168 19.23 0.34 16.30
CA THR A 168 17.78 0.11 16.21
C THR A 168 17.12 1.40 15.74
N TYR A 169 15.99 1.26 15.07
CA TYR A 169 15.22 2.41 14.59
C TYR A 169 13.74 2.24 14.87
N ARG A 170 13.00 3.32 14.78
CA ARG A 170 11.55 3.33 14.94
C ARG A 170 10.91 4.10 13.79
N ASN A 171 9.75 3.63 13.37
CA ASN A 171 8.95 4.27 12.33
C ASN A 171 7.52 4.59 12.80
N ARG A 172 7.30 4.56 14.11
CA ARG A 172 6.02 4.84 14.74
C ARG A 172 6.19 5.87 15.85
N LEU A 173 5.32 6.87 15.90
CA LEU A 173 5.25 7.83 16.99
C LEU A 173 4.77 7.17 18.29
N ALA A 174 5.30 7.60 19.41
CA ALA A 174 4.78 7.21 20.71
C ALA A 174 3.33 7.72 20.88
N ASN A 175 2.51 6.92 21.57
CA ASN A 175 1.12 7.25 21.90
C ASN A 175 0.17 7.43 20.71
N ASN A 176 0.60 7.15 19.46
CA ASN A 176 -0.22 7.24 18.24
C ASN A 176 -1.06 8.53 18.19
N PRO A 177 -0.46 9.70 18.14
CA PRO A 177 -1.19 10.95 18.19
C PRO A 177 -2.09 11.09 16.96
N ALA A 178 -3.24 11.74 17.14
CA ALA A 178 -4.07 12.17 16.02
C ALA A 178 -3.31 13.16 15.14
N LEU A 179 -3.71 13.27 13.88
CA LEU A 179 -3.10 14.20 12.93
C LEU A 179 -3.22 15.64 13.46
N SER A 180 -2.09 16.27 13.65
CA SER A 180 -1.94 17.65 14.11
C SER A 180 -0.60 18.20 13.65
N LYS A 181 -0.40 19.52 13.76
CA LYS A 181 0.88 20.15 13.43
C LYS A 181 2.03 19.54 14.22
N GLY A 182 1.87 19.41 15.54
CA GLY A 182 2.90 18.82 16.40
C GLY A 182 3.16 17.33 16.10
N ALA A 183 2.13 16.59 15.67
CA ALA A 183 2.29 15.21 15.24
C ALA A 183 3.06 15.11 13.90
N LEU A 184 2.81 16.02 12.95
CA LEU A 184 3.58 16.12 11.71
C LEU A 184 5.04 16.46 11.96
N GLU A 185 5.32 17.47 12.79
CA GLU A 185 6.69 17.85 13.20
C GLU A 185 7.40 16.68 13.89
N GLY A 186 6.69 15.98 14.78
CA GLY A 186 7.20 14.79 15.46
C GLY A 186 7.52 13.64 14.50
N MET A 187 6.70 13.43 13.49
CA MET A 187 6.94 12.40 12.46
C MET A 187 8.12 12.78 11.56
N GLU A 188 8.22 14.04 11.14
CA GLU A 188 9.37 14.53 10.36
C GLU A 188 10.68 14.37 11.10
N ARG A 189 10.69 14.75 12.38
CA ARG A 189 11.84 14.54 13.25
C ARG A 189 12.19 13.06 13.36
N LEU A 190 11.19 12.21 13.59
CA LEU A 190 11.39 10.76 13.68
C LEU A 190 12.01 10.20 12.40
N ILE A 191 11.50 10.57 11.23
CA ILE A 191 12.04 10.16 9.93
C ILE A 191 13.48 10.64 9.78
N THR A 192 13.74 11.91 10.09
CA THR A 192 15.08 12.48 9.99
C THR A 192 16.08 11.78 10.90
N GLU A 193 15.67 11.37 12.09
CA GLU A 193 16.55 10.71 13.06
C GLU A 193 16.72 9.20 12.83
N ASN A 194 15.75 8.53 12.21
CA ASN A 194 15.67 7.05 12.18
C ASN A 194 15.69 6.42 10.76
N THR A 195 16.25 7.11 9.76
CA THR A 195 16.46 6.52 8.44
C THR A 195 17.90 6.06 8.33
N PHE A 196 18.10 4.74 8.33
CA PHE A 196 19.42 4.10 8.30
C PHE A 196 19.49 3.05 7.19
N ASN A 197 20.72 2.79 6.69
CA ASN A 197 21.02 1.60 5.91
C ASN A 197 21.28 0.40 6.84
N ASN A 198 21.43 -0.80 6.28
CA ASN A 198 21.70 -2.02 7.07
C ASN A 198 23.04 -2.02 7.80
N LEU A 199 23.94 -1.12 7.48
CA LEU A 199 25.21 -0.92 8.17
C LEU A 199 25.10 0.04 9.37
N GLY A 200 23.91 0.64 9.57
CA GLY A 200 23.67 1.62 10.63
C GLY A 200 24.10 3.05 10.29
N GLU A 201 24.43 3.32 9.02
CA GLU A 201 24.74 4.65 8.54
C GLU A 201 23.45 5.40 8.21
N LYS A 202 23.42 6.70 8.51
CA LYS A 202 22.24 7.53 8.28
C LYS A 202 22.07 7.85 6.81
N LEU A 203 20.87 7.62 6.30
CA LEU A 203 20.45 8.00 4.96
C LEU A 203 19.67 9.32 4.97
N THR A 204 19.82 10.08 3.90
CA THR A 204 18.97 11.24 3.63
C THR A 204 17.92 10.85 2.62
N ALA A 205 16.66 10.83 3.03
CA ALA A 205 15.54 10.44 2.19
C ALA A 205 14.51 11.55 2.11
N LYS A 206 13.87 11.68 0.95
CA LYS A 206 12.75 12.60 0.75
C LYS A 206 11.44 11.86 1.00
N PHE A 207 10.61 12.45 1.84
CA PHE A 207 9.26 11.99 2.11
C PHE A 207 8.28 13.01 1.52
N ASP A 208 7.41 12.56 0.64
CA ASP A 208 6.60 13.42 -0.23
C ASP A 208 5.10 13.10 -0.19
N ILE A 209 4.70 12.02 0.47
CA ILE A 209 3.31 11.57 0.55
C ILE A 209 2.81 11.65 2.00
N LEU A 210 1.70 12.33 2.21
CA LEU A 210 0.87 12.21 3.41
C LEU A 210 -0.34 11.37 3.07
N PHE A 211 -0.48 10.19 3.64
CA PHE A 211 -1.67 9.37 3.46
C PHE A 211 -2.58 9.43 4.70
N THR A 212 -3.87 9.39 4.47
CA THR A 212 -4.91 9.37 5.49
C THR A 212 -5.97 8.34 5.12
N THR A 213 -6.77 7.96 6.10
CA THR A 213 -8.03 7.26 5.82
C THR A 213 -9.06 8.20 5.21
N ASP A 214 -10.26 7.73 4.96
CA ASP A 214 -11.40 8.50 4.45
C ASP A 214 -12.21 9.21 5.55
N ASP A 215 -11.74 9.19 6.80
CA ASP A 215 -12.41 9.91 7.90
C ASP A 215 -12.40 11.42 7.63
N PRO A 216 -13.59 12.08 7.58
CA PRO A 216 -13.69 13.50 7.29
C PRO A 216 -12.86 14.38 8.23
N ASN A 217 -12.72 14.01 9.50
CA ASN A 217 -11.93 14.78 10.47
C ASN A 217 -10.45 14.78 10.08
N VAL A 218 -9.90 13.61 9.77
CA VAL A 218 -8.49 13.46 9.40
C VAL A 218 -8.21 14.09 8.03
N VAL A 219 -9.12 13.86 7.05
CA VAL A 219 -9.00 14.42 5.70
C VAL A 219 -9.07 15.95 5.72
N ASN A 220 -10.01 16.53 6.47
CA ASN A 220 -10.14 17.99 6.55
C ASN A 220 -8.93 18.62 7.25
N THR A 221 -8.48 18.02 8.35
CA THR A 221 -7.25 18.46 9.03
C THR A 221 -6.03 18.39 8.10
N ALA A 222 -5.87 17.31 7.33
CA ALA A 222 -4.81 17.19 6.34
C ALA A 222 -4.89 18.28 5.26
N ARG A 223 -6.07 18.54 4.72
CA ARG A 223 -6.28 19.61 3.73
C ARG A 223 -6.01 21.00 4.28
N GLU A 224 -6.43 21.25 5.52
CA GLU A 224 -6.19 22.50 6.22
C GLU A 224 -4.70 22.80 6.32
N TYR A 225 -3.89 21.81 6.73
CA TYR A 225 -2.43 21.98 6.81
C TYR A 225 -1.75 22.07 5.45
N LEU A 226 -2.20 21.31 4.44
CA LEU A 226 -1.53 21.25 3.14
C LEU A 226 -1.96 22.33 2.15
N GLN A 227 -3.16 22.87 2.28
CA GLN A 227 -3.71 23.83 1.32
C GLN A 227 -3.77 25.27 1.85
N SER A 228 -3.75 25.46 3.17
CA SER A 228 -3.74 26.80 3.77
C SER A 228 -2.40 27.48 3.52
N THR A 229 -2.43 28.72 3.05
CA THR A 229 -1.24 29.57 2.90
C THR A 229 -0.81 30.21 4.21
N ALA A 230 -1.77 30.52 5.08
CA ALA A 230 -1.52 31.00 6.43
C ALA A 230 -1.53 29.83 7.43
N SER A 231 -0.81 29.95 8.52
CA SER A 231 -0.84 28.94 9.58
C SER A 231 -2.26 28.77 10.12
N PRO A 232 -2.83 27.54 10.14
CA PRO A 232 -4.13 27.30 10.72
C PRO A 232 -4.17 27.44 12.25
N ASP A 233 -3.01 27.54 12.88
CA ASP A 233 -2.90 27.76 14.32
C ASP A 233 -3.16 29.22 14.68
N ALA A 234 -4.14 29.46 15.53
CA ALA A 234 -4.52 30.81 15.95
C ALA A 234 -3.39 31.61 16.64
N LEU A 235 -2.45 30.91 17.31
CA LEU A 235 -1.28 31.52 17.94
C LEU A 235 -0.25 32.03 16.92
N HIS A 236 -0.31 31.55 15.70
CA HIS A 236 0.61 31.88 14.61
C HIS A 236 -0.14 32.52 13.43
N ALA A 237 -1.27 33.22 13.71
CA ALA A 237 -2.01 33.94 12.71
C ALA A 237 -1.12 35.00 12.02
N GLY A 238 -1.02 34.93 10.69
CA GLY A 238 -0.14 35.80 9.89
C GLY A 238 1.24 35.22 9.57
N VAL A 239 1.62 34.08 10.12
CA VAL A 239 2.82 33.34 9.73
C VAL A 239 2.50 32.43 8.56
N MET A 240 3.42 32.32 7.59
CA MET A 240 3.30 31.41 6.47
C MET A 240 3.25 29.96 6.96
N ASN A 241 2.35 29.15 6.39
CA ASN A 241 2.25 27.73 6.71
C ASN A 241 3.40 26.95 6.07
N PRO A 242 4.31 26.32 6.87
CA PRO A 242 5.45 25.58 6.33
C PRO A 242 5.05 24.26 5.62
N TYR A 243 3.82 23.78 5.81
CA TYR A 243 3.31 22.55 5.21
C TYR A 243 2.55 22.78 3.91
N SER A 244 2.31 24.03 3.51
CA SER A 244 1.59 24.34 2.28
C SER A 244 2.32 23.74 1.07
N GLY A 245 1.66 22.79 0.37
CA GLY A 245 2.21 22.12 -0.79
C GLY A 245 3.41 21.18 -0.53
N LYS A 246 3.77 20.92 0.71
CA LYS A 246 4.93 20.08 1.06
C LYS A 246 4.73 18.61 0.76
N TYR A 247 3.54 18.11 1.00
CA TYR A 247 3.17 16.71 0.80
C TYR A 247 2.05 16.57 -0.23
N ARG A 248 2.09 15.49 -1.00
CA ARG A 248 0.95 15.04 -1.79
C ARG A 248 0.01 14.28 -0.86
N HIS A 249 -1.22 14.74 -0.76
CA HIS A 249 -2.25 14.06 0.04
C HIS A 249 -2.87 12.89 -0.72
N VAL A 250 -2.88 11.73 -0.11
CA VAL A 250 -3.48 10.50 -0.64
C VAL A 250 -4.50 9.97 0.36
N ILE A 251 -5.73 9.79 -0.08
CA ILE A 251 -6.80 9.22 0.75
C ILE A 251 -6.91 7.73 0.45
N LEU A 252 -6.83 6.90 1.50
CA LEU A 252 -6.86 5.44 1.42
C LEU A 252 -8.11 4.90 2.14
N PRO A 253 -9.28 4.85 1.47
CA PRO A 253 -10.54 4.53 2.11
C PRO A 253 -10.60 3.08 2.62
N ARG A 254 -9.82 2.17 2.02
CA ARG A 254 -9.83 0.75 2.41
C ARG A 254 -8.98 0.43 3.62
N VAL A 255 -8.17 1.37 4.11
CA VAL A 255 -7.37 1.19 5.33
C VAL A 255 -8.26 1.11 6.58
N ALA A 256 -9.40 1.77 6.58
CA ALA A 256 -10.38 1.70 7.66
C ALA A 256 -11.34 0.49 7.56
N LEU A 257 -10.93 -0.58 6.86
CA LEU A 257 -11.73 -1.79 6.69
C LEU A 257 -11.08 -2.99 7.40
N THR A 258 -11.92 -3.97 7.74
CA THR A 258 -11.47 -5.31 8.14
C THR A 258 -11.02 -6.11 6.90
N ALA A 259 -10.35 -7.23 7.11
CA ALA A 259 -9.98 -8.15 6.02
C ALA A 259 -11.18 -8.68 5.22
N ALA A 260 -12.37 -8.69 5.81
CA ALA A 260 -13.62 -9.07 5.14
C ALA A 260 -14.28 -7.91 4.37
N GLY A 261 -13.70 -6.70 4.42
CA GLY A 261 -14.24 -5.50 3.78
C GLY A 261 -15.31 -4.76 4.59
N ALA A 262 -15.51 -5.10 5.87
CA ALA A 262 -16.39 -4.36 6.77
C ALA A 262 -15.66 -3.18 7.42
N THR A 263 -16.39 -2.16 7.85
CA THR A 263 -15.81 -0.97 8.49
C THR A 263 -15.16 -1.31 9.84
N ASP A 264 -13.96 -0.80 10.07
CA ASP A 264 -13.24 -0.88 11.35
C ASP A 264 -13.07 0.52 11.94
N SER A 265 -13.87 0.84 12.95
CA SER A 265 -13.86 2.16 13.59
C SER A 265 -12.55 2.49 14.31
N THR A 266 -11.79 1.47 14.72
CA THR A 266 -10.53 1.67 15.46
C THR A 266 -9.40 2.20 14.58
N LYS A 267 -9.51 2.01 13.26
CA LYS A 267 -8.50 2.40 12.27
C LYS A 267 -8.86 3.67 11.49
N ARG A 268 -10.01 4.26 11.77
CA ARG A 268 -10.47 5.46 11.03
C ARG A 268 -9.54 6.67 11.15
N ALA A 269 -8.83 6.79 12.25
CA ALA A 269 -7.91 7.90 12.49
C ALA A 269 -6.46 7.62 12.03
N TYR A 270 -6.21 6.56 11.24
CA TYR A 270 -4.87 6.25 10.75
C TYR A 270 -4.40 7.29 9.73
N TRP A 271 -3.17 7.70 9.90
CA TRP A 271 -2.44 8.59 9.00
C TRP A 271 -0.95 8.25 9.03
N GLY A 272 -0.21 8.68 8.04
CA GLY A 272 1.23 8.49 8.00
C GLY A 272 1.89 9.24 6.86
N ILE A 273 3.22 9.30 6.92
CA ILE A 273 4.06 9.89 5.88
C ILE A 273 4.83 8.77 5.18
N ALA A 274 4.95 8.86 3.88
CA ALA A 274 5.66 7.90 3.06
C ALA A 274 6.52 8.60 2.00
N SER A 275 7.45 7.84 1.43
CA SER A 275 8.28 8.27 0.31
C SER A 275 7.85 7.51 -0.94
N SER A 276 7.61 8.21 -2.04
CA SER A 276 7.37 7.59 -3.33
C SER A 276 8.62 6.89 -3.89
N GLU A 277 9.79 7.37 -3.51
CA GLU A 277 11.09 6.83 -3.94
C GLU A 277 11.46 5.56 -3.16
N LEU A 278 11.34 5.61 -1.83
CA LEU A 278 11.71 4.52 -0.91
C LEU A 278 10.58 3.53 -0.64
N SER A 279 9.42 3.66 -1.31
CA SER A 279 8.31 2.73 -1.11
C SER A 279 8.75 1.30 -1.38
N SER A 280 8.65 0.47 -0.35
CA SER A 280 8.99 -0.96 -0.37
C SER A 280 7.76 -1.86 -0.45
N PHE A 281 6.57 -1.31 -0.69
CA PHE A 281 5.38 -2.11 -0.91
C PHE A 281 5.35 -2.59 -2.36
N TYR A 282 5.34 -3.91 -2.54
CA TYR A 282 5.25 -4.55 -3.84
C TYR A 282 3.93 -5.30 -3.96
N LEU A 283 3.23 -5.10 -5.06
CA LEU A 283 2.09 -5.90 -5.48
C LEU A 283 2.52 -6.76 -6.66
N GLY A 284 2.62 -8.06 -6.43
CA GLY A 284 2.94 -9.03 -7.47
C GLY A 284 1.68 -9.52 -8.17
N ILE A 285 1.61 -9.34 -9.47
CA ILE A 285 0.52 -9.86 -10.32
C ILE A 285 1.12 -10.91 -11.23
N TRP A 286 0.64 -12.16 -11.10
CA TRP A 286 1.06 -13.27 -11.95
C TRP A 286 0.30 -13.24 -13.28
N GLU A 287 -1.02 -13.21 -13.20
CA GLU A 287 -1.91 -13.19 -14.34
C GLU A 287 -3.05 -12.22 -14.04
N GLN A 288 -3.33 -11.34 -14.99
CA GLN A 288 -4.47 -10.43 -14.86
C GLN A 288 -5.75 -11.19 -15.20
N PRO A 289 -6.84 -10.91 -14.50
CA PRO A 289 -8.14 -11.54 -14.73
C PRO A 289 -8.72 -11.24 -16.11
#